data_1ce5f0034d563dacbab411b9d7263cd7
#
_entry.id   1ce5f0034d563dacbab411b9d7263cd7
#
_cell.length_a   1.000
_cell.length_b   1.000
_cell.length_c   1.000
_cell.angle_alpha   90.00
_cell.angle_beta   90.00
_cell.angle_gamma   90.00
#
_symmetry.space_group_name_H-M   'P 1'
#
loop_
_entity.id
_entity.type
_entity.pdbx_description
1 polymer ?
#
loop_
_entity_poly.entity_id
_entity_poly.type
_entity_poly.pdbx_seq_one_letter_code
_entity_poly.pdbx_strand_id
1 'polypeptide(L)'
;MKNIILIAPPAAGKGTQSKMISALYNIPHISTGDLLRDEVSSGSSMGEYLKSIMDQGGLISDDVIVNLLRNRIQQVDCNNGYILDGFPRTLEQAKVYENLMIDLKATNEKLVSRMLSIIKEITGYSNEIAKQQLEKFKS
;
A
#
# COMPACT_ATOMS: atom_id res chain seq x y z
N MET A 1 -12.35 4.16 -0.84
CA MET A 1 -11.07 3.43 -0.83
C MET A 1 -11.34 1.94 -0.69
N LYS A 2 -10.80 1.14 -1.57
CA LYS A 2 -11.01 -0.32 -1.58
C LYS A 2 -9.66 -1.05 -1.56
N ASN A 3 -9.34 -1.69 -0.44
CA ASN A 3 -8.18 -2.54 -0.31
C ASN A 3 -8.64 -4.00 -0.36
N ILE A 4 -8.24 -4.69 -1.40
CA ILE A 4 -8.69 -6.05 -1.70
C ILE A 4 -7.51 -7.00 -1.63
N ILE A 5 -7.64 -8.08 -0.88
CA ILE A 5 -6.64 -9.15 -0.82
C ILE A 5 -7.19 -10.34 -1.59
N LEU A 6 -6.45 -10.82 -2.58
CA LEU A 6 -6.82 -11.99 -3.34
C LEU A 6 -6.11 -13.23 -2.80
N ILE A 7 -6.91 -14.21 -2.44
CA ILE A 7 -6.44 -15.52 -1.98
C ILE A 7 -7.09 -16.58 -2.85
N ALA A 8 -6.28 -17.32 -3.59
CA ALA A 8 -6.77 -18.41 -4.42
C ALA A 8 -5.67 -19.45 -4.66
N PRO A 9 -6.04 -20.72 -4.86
CA PRO A 9 -5.09 -21.73 -5.31
C PRO A 9 -4.59 -21.43 -6.73
N PRO A 10 -3.46 -22.01 -7.15
CA PRO A 10 -2.99 -21.88 -8.53
C PRO A 10 -4.06 -22.29 -9.54
N ALA A 11 -4.11 -21.60 -10.67
CA ALA A 11 -5.02 -21.88 -11.79
C ALA A 11 -6.53 -21.70 -11.47
N ALA A 12 -6.88 -20.93 -10.42
CA ALA A 12 -8.28 -20.63 -10.08
C ALA A 12 -8.86 -19.41 -10.83
N GLY A 13 -8.14 -18.86 -11.82
CA GLY A 13 -8.58 -17.68 -12.56
C GLY A 13 -8.31 -16.35 -11.85
N LYS A 14 -7.45 -16.35 -10.84
CA LYS A 14 -7.12 -15.18 -10.03
C LYS A 14 -6.59 -14.01 -10.87
N GLY A 15 -5.71 -14.28 -11.85
CA GLY A 15 -5.16 -13.28 -12.75
C GLY A 15 -6.22 -12.59 -13.61
N THR A 16 -7.18 -13.34 -14.13
CA THR A 16 -8.30 -12.79 -14.91
C THR A 16 -9.20 -11.92 -14.04
N GLN A 17 -9.57 -12.41 -12.86
CA GLN A 17 -10.43 -11.69 -11.93
C GLN A 17 -9.77 -10.40 -11.43
N SER A 18 -8.47 -10.43 -11.11
CA SER A 18 -7.75 -9.24 -10.65
C SER A 18 -7.72 -8.14 -11.70
N LYS A 19 -7.55 -8.50 -12.98
CA LYS A 19 -7.61 -7.52 -14.08
C LYS A 19 -8.97 -6.87 -14.19
N MET A 20 -10.04 -7.64 -14.07
CA MET A 20 -11.41 -7.14 -14.12
C MET A 20 -11.72 -6.20 -12.96
N ILE A 21 -11.33 -6.57 -11.75
CA ILE A 21 -11.52 -5.75 -10.54
C ILE A 21 -10.70 -4.47 -10.63
N SER A 22 -9.46 -4.56 -11.08
CA SER A 22 -8.57 -3.41 -11.27
C SER A 22 -9.18 -2.40 -12.23
N ALA A 23 -9.71 -2.85 -13.35
CA ALA A 23 -10.38 -2.00 -14.33
C ALA A 23 -11.68 -1.40 -13.79
N LEU A 24 -12.50 -2.20 -13.09
CA LEU A 24 -13.80 -1.78 -12.57
C LEU A 24 -13.66 -0.66 -11.53
N TYR A 25 -12.72 -0.78 -10.61
CA TYR A 25 -12.51 0.17 -9.52
C TYR A 25 -11.39 1.18 -9.76
N ASN A 26 -10.69 1.07 -10.88
CA ASN A 26 -9.52 1.90 -11.22
C ASN A 26 -8.48 1.90 -10.09
N ILE A 27 -8.11 0.72 -9.63
CA ILE A 27 -7.10 0.48 -8.59
C ILE A 27 -5.98 -0.43 -9.10
N PRO A 28 -4.73 -0.23 -8.66
CA PRO A 28 -3.63 -1.04 -9.13
C PRO A 28 -3.64 -2.44 -8.54
N HIS A 29 -3.09 -3.39 -9.29
CA HIS A 29 -2.78 -4.74 -8.84
C HIS A 29 -1.34 -4.78 -8.34
N ILE A 30 -1.15 -5.20 -7.11
CA ILE A 30 0.16 -5.28 -6.44
C ILE A 30 0.43 -6.72 -6.07
N SER A 31 1.50 -7.31 -6.58
CA SER A 31 1.99 -8.61 -6.14
C SER A 31 3.38 -8.48 -5.54
N THR A 32 3.72 -9.34 -4.59
CA THR A 32 5.04 -9.36 -3.98
C THR A 32 6.14 -9.68 -4.99
N GLY A 33 5.85 -10.56 -5.96
CA GLY A 33 6.77 -10.85 -7.05
C GLY A 33 7.08 -9.63 -7.90
N ASP A 34 6.07 -8.85 -8.24
CA ASP A 34 6.24 -7.62 -9.01
C ASP A 34 7.02 -6.57 -8.21
N LEU A 35 6.74 -6.40 -6.92
CA LEU A 35 7.49 -5.49 -6.04
C LEU A 35 8.98 -5.82 -6.05
N LEU A 36 9.34 -7.10 -5.93
CA LEU A 36 10.72 -7.54 -5.93
C LEU A 36 11.38 -7.31 -7.29
N ARG A 37 10.70 -7.66 -8.38
CA ARG A 37 11.22 -7.46 -9.74
C ARG A 37 11.42 -5.98 -10.07
N ASP A 38 10.49 -5.13 -9.70
CA ASP A 38 10.57 -3.69 -9.91
C ASP A 38 11.76 -3.08 -9.15
N GLU A 39 11.97 -3.48 -7.90
CA GLU A 39 13.11 -3.01 -7.12
C GLU A 39 14.44 -3.46 -7.72
N VAL A 40 14.56 -4.71 -8.12
CA VAL A 40 15.75 -5.23 -8.81
C VAL A 40 16.01 -4.45 -10.09
N SER A 41 14.98 -4.18 -10.88
CA SER A 41 15.10 -3.44 -12.15
C SER A 41 15.47 -1.97 -11.96
N SER A 42 15.20 -1.40 -10.80
CA SER A 42 15.53 0.01 -10.51
C SER A 42 17.02 0.30 -10.40
N GLY A 43 17.85 -0.74 -10.22
CA GLY A 43 19.30 -0.59 -10.04
C GLY A 43 19.70 0.01 -8.70
N SER A 44 18.79 0.09 -7.73
CA SER A 44 19.08 0.56 -6.38
C SER A 44 19.99 -0.40 -5.62
N SER A 45 20.62 0.09 -4.53
CA SER A 45 21.41 -0.77 -3.63
C SER A 45 20.56 -1.91 -3.06
N MET A 46 19.30 -1.63 -2.71
CA MET A 46 18.34 -2.65 -2.27
C MET A 46 18.06 -3.66 -3.39
N GLY A 47 17.88 -3.19 -4.62
CA GLY A 47 17.65 -4.05 -5.78
C GLY A 47 18.83 -4.99 -6.06
N GLU A 48 20.06 -4.50 -5.93
CA GLU A 48 21.28 -5.32 -6.07
C GLU A 48 21.36 -6.40 -4.97
N TYR A 49 21.05 -6.02 -3.74
CA TYR A 49 21.00 -6.93 -2.61
C TYR A 49 19.94 -8.03 -2.82
N LEU A 50 18.74 -7.65 -3.22
CA LEU A 50 17.65 -8.61 -3.50
C LEU A 50 18.01 -9.56 -4.64
N LYS A 51 18.63 -9.04 -5.71
CA LYS A 51 19.07 -9.86 -6.83
C LYS A 51 20.07 -10.92 -6.38
N SER A 52 21.02 -10.55 -5.54
CA SER A 52 22.04 -11.50 -5.04
C SER A 52 21.40 -12.64 -4.25
N ILE A 53 20.39 -12.36 -3.43
CA ILE A 53 19.67 -13.38 -2.67
C ILE A 53 18.85 -14.28 -3.61
N MET A 54 18.12 -13.69 -4.55
CA MET A 54 17.25 -14.41 -5.49
C MET A 54 18.08 -15.30 -6.42
N ASP A 55 19.21 -14.84 -6.91
CA ASP A 55 20.12 -15.62 -7.78
C ASP A 55 20.72 -16.84 -7.05
N GLN A 56 20.84 -16.77 -5.73
CA GLN A 56 21.31 -17.87 -4.90
C GLN A 56 20.18 -18.81 -4.46
N GLY A 57 18.93 -18.55 -4.87
CA GLY A 57 17.76 -19.30 -4.44
C GLY A 57 17.37 -19.03 -2.99
N GLY A 58 17.86 -17.94 -2.39
CA GLY A 58 17.52 -17.55 -1.03
C GLY A 58 16.13 -16.97 -0.88
N LEU A 59 15.65 -16.92 0.36
CA LEU A 59 14.36 -16.33 0.71
C LEU A 59 14.54 -14.87 1.12
N ILE A 60 13.61 -14.03 0.64
CA ILE A 60 13.55 -12.63 1.06
C ILE A 60 12.78 -12.55 2.38
N SER A 61 13.32 -11.79 3.34
CA SER A 61 12.68 -11.62 4.65
C SER A 61 11.36 -10.84 4.54
N ASP A 62 10.43 -11.13 5.44
CA ASP A 62 9.14 -10.44 5.51
C ASP A 62 9.30 -8.93 5.72
N ASP A 63 10.30 -8.51 6.49
CA ASP A 63 10.59 -7.09 6.74
C ASP A 63 10.89 -6.32 5.45
N VAL A 64 11.66 -6.91 4.55
CA VAL A 64 11.97 -6.30 3.25
C VAL A 64 10.71 -6.18 2.40
N ILE A 65 9.92 -7.25 2.33
CA ILE A 65 8.65 -7.26 1.57
C ILE A 65 7.70 -6.20 2.11
N VAL A 66 7.57 -6.10 3.42
CA VAL A 66 6.69 -5.10 4.06
C VAL A 66 7.15 -3.67 3.79
N ASN A 67 8.47 -3.42 3.80
CA ASN A 67 8.99 -2.09 3.46
C ASN A 67 8.71 -1.71 2.01
N LEU A 68 8.88 -2.64 1.07
CA LEU A 68 8.53 -2.41 -0.33
C LEU A 68 7.02 -2.17 -0.49
N LEU A 69 6.21 -2.94 0.20
CA LEU A 69 4.76 -2.78 0.19
C LEU A 69 4.34 -1.43 0.79
N ARG A 70 4.92 -1.03 1.93
CA ARG A 70 4.67 0.27 2.56
C ARG A 70 4.90 1.41 1.58
N ASN A 71 6.00 1.40 0.86
CA ASN A 71 6.32 2.43 -0.11
C ASN A 71 5.37 2.41 -1.30
N ARG A 72 5.00 1.23 -1.77
CA ARG A 72 4.12 1.06 -2.94
C ARG A 72 2.71 1.57 -2.70
N ILE A 73 2.10 1.20 -1.58
CA ILE A 73 0.70 1.54 -1.28
C ILE A 73 0.49 3.02 -0.93
N GLN A 74 1.55 3.77 -0.71
CA GLN A 74 1.50 5.21 -0.47
C GLN A 74 1.60 6.03 -1.76
N GLN A 75 1.82 5.40 -2.92
CA GLN A 75 1.86 6.11 -4.20
C GLN A 75 0.47 6.59 -4.61
N VAL A 76 0.45 7.61 -5.46
CA VAL A 76 -0.78 8.32 -5.86
C VAL A 76 -1.82 7.38 -6.49
N ASP A 77 -1.38 6.40 -7.27
CA ASP A 77 -2.29 5.44 -7.93
C ASP A 77 -3.01 4.52 -6.94
N CYS A 78 -2.56 4.45 -5.70
CA CYS A 78 -3.20 3.69 -4.61
C CYS A 78 -4.19 4.51 -3.79
N ASN A 79 -4.45 5.77 -4.14
CA ASN A 79 -5.34 6.64 -3.37
C ASN A 79 -6.77 6.09 -3.25
N ASN A 80 -7.25 5.39 -4.27
CA ASN A 80 -8.58 4.76 -4.26
C ASN A 80 -8.58 3.33 -3.74
N GLY A 81 -7.42 2.81 -3.38
CA GLY A 81 -7.22 1.46 -2.94
C GLY A 81 -6.28 0.68 -3.84
N TYR A 82 -6.21 -0.61 -3.63
CA TYR A 82 -5.35 -1.52 -4.38
C TYR A 82 -5.83 -2.96 -4.25
N ILE A 83 -5.34 -3.82 -5.13
CA ILE A 83 -5.48 -5.27 -5.04
C ILE A 83 -4.13 -5.82 -4.61
N LEU A 84 -4.11 -6.57 -3.51
CA LEU A 84 -2.90 -7.22 -3.00
C LEU A 84 -2.97 -8.71 -3.32
N ASP A 85 -1.97 -9.20 -4.04
CA ASP A 85 -1.90 -10.55 -4.52
C ASP A 85 -0.58 -11.21 -4.10
N GLY A 86 -0.67 -12.40 -3.51
CA GLY A 86 0.49 -13.14 -3.03
C GLY A 86 1.00 -12.72 -1.65
N PHE A 87 0.30 -11.84 -0.96
CA PHE A 87 0.60 -11.40 0.40
C PHE A 87 -0.70 -10.96 1.09
N PRO A 88 -0.97 -11.32 2.36
CA PRO A 88 -0.18 -12.23 3.19
C PRO A 88 -0.36 -13.69 2.80
N ARG A 89 0.65 -14.52 3.06
CA ARG A 89 0.62 -15.97 2.85
C ARG A 89 0.75 -16.75 4.15
N THR A 90 1.12 -16.09 5.24
CA THR A 90 1.28 -16.68 6.57
C THR A 90 0.55 -15.81 7.60
N LEU A 91 0.27 -16.39 8.77
CA LEU A 91 -0.31 -15.65 9.89
C LEU A 91 0.60 -14.52 10.35
N GLU A 92 1.91 -14.74 10.35
CA GLU A 92 2.91 -13.72 10.71
C GLU A 92 2.84 -12.52 9.76
N GLN A 93 2.79 -12.78 8.45
CA GLN A 93 2.64 -11.74 7.44
C GLN A 93 1.32 -11.00 7.60
N ALA A 94 0.24 -11.68 7.92
CA ALA A 94 -1.06 -11.05 8.17
C ALA A 94 -1.00 -10.09 9.35
N LYS A 95 -0.34 -10.46 10.43
CA LYS A 95 -0.15 -9.60 11.60
C LYS A 95 0.69 -8.37 11.27
N VAL A 96 1.76 -8.55 10.52
CA VAL A 96 2.63 -7.44 10.09
C VAL A 96 1.86 -6.47 9.19
N TYR A 97 1.04 -6.99 8.27
CA TYR A 97 0.18 -6.17 7.43
C TYR A 97 -0.85 -5.38 8.24
N GLU A 98 -1.48 -5.99 9.23
CA GLU A 98 -2.40 -5.31 10.14
C GLU A 98 -1.72 -4.15 10.86
N ASN A 99 -0.53 -4.37 11.40
CA ASN A 99 0.25 -3.33 12.06
C ASN A 99 0.63 -2.20 11.08
N LEU A 100 0.98 -2.53 9.85
CA LEU A 100 1.25 -1.55 8.80
C LEU A 100 0.03 -0.66 8.55
N MET A 101 -1.17 -1.23 8.47
CA MET A 101 -2.40 -0.48 8.27
C MET A 101 -2.70 0.45 9.44
N ILE A 102 -2.49 -0.01 10.67
CA ILE A 102 -2.66 0.80 11.88
C ILE A 102 -1.68 1.98 11.88
N ASP A 103 -0.41 1.76 11.57
CA ASP A 103 0.62 2.79 11.50
C ASP A 103 0.30 3.86 10.44
N LEU A 104 -0.12 3.44 9.24
CA LEU A 104 -0.47 4.36 8.17
C LEU A 104 -1.71 5.19 8.52
N LYS A 105 -2.71 4.59 9.16
CA LYS A 105 -3.88 5.30 9.64
C LYS A 105 -3.51 6.36 10.70
N ALA A 106 -2.70 5.99 11.69
CA ALA A 106 -2.25 6.90 12.72
C ALA A 106 -1.44 8.08 12.13
N THR A 107 -0.59 7.82 11.15
CA THR A 107 0.17 8.86 10.44
C THR A 107 -0.77 9.82 9.71
N ASN A 108 -1.76 9.30 9.01
CA ASN A 108 -2.74 10.11 8.29
C ASN A 108 -3.59 10.96 9.26
N GLU A 109 -4.01 10.41 10.38
CA GLU A 109 -4.73 11.15 11.41
C GLU A 109 -3.91 12.30 11.98
N LYS A 110 -2.62 12.10 12.24
CA LYS A 110 -1.72 13.16 12.70
C LYS A 110 -1.56 14.26 11.67
N LEU A 111 -1.41 13.90 10.38
CA LEU A 111 -1.32 14.87 9.29
C LEU A 111 -2.60 15.70 9.16
N VAL A 112 -3.77 15.06 9.23
CA VAL A 112 -5.06 15.74 9.19
C VAL A 112 -5.20 16.70 10.36
N SER A 113 -4.88 16.28 11.57
CA SER A 113 -4.92 17.14 12.76
C SER A 113 -4.01 18.36 12.63
N ARG A 114 -2.83 18.17 12.07
CA ARG A 114 -1.87 19.25 11.81
C ARG A 114 -2.39 20.24 10.76
N MET A 115 -2.96 19.73 9.68
CA MET A 115 -3.59 20.55 8.63
C MET A 115 -4.75 21.37 9.18
N LEU A 116 -5.61 20.75 10.02
CA LEU A 116 -6.73 21.44 10.68
C LEU A 116 -6.25 22.60 11.55
N SER A 117 -5.18 22.39 12.32
CA SER A 117 -4.60 23.46 13.16
C SER A 117 -4.08 24.63 12.32
N ILE A 118 -3.39 24.34 11.21
CA ILE A 118 -2.87 25.37 10.29
C ILE A 118 -4.01 26.16 9.64
N ILE A 119 -5.06 25.48 9.18
CA ILE A 119 -6.22 26.12 8.56
C ILE A 119 -6.90 27.06 9.56
N LYS A 120 -7.08 26.62 10.81
CA LYS A 120 -7.65 27.44 11.87
C LYS A 120 -6.82 28.69 12.13
N GLU A 121 -5.49 28.54 12.16
CA GLU A 121 -4.55 29.65 12.39
C GLU A 121 -4.59 30.69 11.28
N ILE A 122 -4.69 30.25 10.02
CA ILE A 122 -4.68 31.12 8.84
C ILE A 122 -6.05 31.77 8.59
N THR A 123 -7.13 31.01 8.73
CA THR A 123 -8.49 31.41 8.30
C THR A 123 -9.38 31.86 9.45
N GLY A 124 -9.06 31.49 10.69
CA GLY A 124 -9.93 31.67 11.83
C GLY A 124 -11.19 30.77 11.83
N TYR A 125 -11.28 29.83 10.88
CA TYR A 125 -12.41 28.90 10.81
C TYR A 125 -12.39 27.93 11.99
N SER A 126 -13.60 27.57 12.46
CA SER A 126 -13.73 26.52 13.45
C SER A 126 -13.25 25.17 12.92
N ASN A 127 -12.84 24.29 13.84
CA ASN A 127 -12.41 22.93 13.47
C ASN A 127 -13.48 22.17 12.68
N GLU A 128 -14.76 22.44 12.93
CA GLU A 128 -15.88 21.83 12.20
C GLU A 128 -15.88 22.22 10.72
N ILE A 129 -15.75 23.49 10.41
CA ILE A 129 -15.71 24.01 9.03
C ILE A 129 -14.46 23.48 8.31
N ALA A 130 -13.32 23.49 8.98
CA ALA A 130 -12.07 22.96 8.42
C ALA A 130 -12.16 21.46 8.10
N LYS A 131 -12.80 20.66 8.97
CA LYS A 131 -13.08 19.25 8.72
C LYS A 131 -13.97 19.05 7.49
N GLN A 132 -15.03 19.84 7.35
CA GLN A 132 -15.93 19.76 6.19
C GLN A 132 -15.19 20.05 4.90
N GLN A 133 -14.28 21.04 4.88
CA GLN A 133 -13.47 21.38 3.71
C GLN A 133 -12.49 20.24 3.36
N LEU A 134 -11.85 19.64 4.35
CA LEU A 134 -10.95 18.51 4.13
C LEU A 134 -11.66 17.26 3.62
N GLU A 135 -12.86 16.97 4.10
CA GLU A 135 -13.66 15.84 3.63
C GLU A 135 -13.99 15.96 2.13
N LYS A 136 -14.19 17.17 1.62
CA LYS A 136 -14.40 17.42 0.19
C LYS A 136 -13.17 17.06 -0.67
N PHE A 137 -11.97 17.14 -0.12
CA PHE A 137 -10.73 16.75 -0.83
C PHE A 137 -10.46 15.25 -0.80
N LYS A 138 -11.06 14.52 0.13
CA LYS A 138 -10.87 13.07 0.28
C LYS A 138 -11.82 12.23 -0.57
N SER A 139 -12.86 12.82 -1.06
CA SER A 139 -13.90 12.12 -1.83
C SER A 139 -13.62 12.12 -3.33
#